data_f09e70a340be8da95bb032f87f7d9e41
#
_entry.id   f09e70a340be8da95bb032f87f7d9e41
#
_cell.length_a   1.000
_cell.length_b   1.000
_cell.length_c   1.000
_cell.angle_alpha   90.00
_cell.angle_beta   90.00
_cell.angle_gamma   90.00
#
_symmetry.space_group_name_H-M   'P 1'
#
loop_
_entity.id
_entity.type
_entity.pdbx_description
1 polymer ?
#
loop_
_entity_poly.entity_id
_entity_poly.type
_entity_poly.pdbx_seq_one_letter_code
_entity_poly.pdbx_strand_id
1 'polypeptide(L)'
;MLIGVFDGLSIMTSFFAEFVHTSDGVTCSDSGLMDLSTEEECSGAVDYAKSFNSDARYMNAVSLIDQQKGCFIFYSGKIYFNTPPTGFYYVGKDIVTSICKKGNTYV
;
A
#
# COMPACT_ATOMS: atom_id res chain seq x y z
N MET A 1 21.45 -22.33 -13.09
CA MET A 1 21.26 -21.91 -13.07
C MET A 1 21.30 -21.53 -13.20
N LEU A 2 21.18 -21.11 -13.14
CA LEU A 2 21.04 -20.50 -13.16
C LEU A 2 21.13 -20.08 -12.69
N ILE A 3 21.30 -19.83 -12.60
CA ILE A 3 21.29 -19.29 -11.94
C ILE A 3 21.44 -18.07 -11.81
N GLY A 4 22.34 -17.53 -11.84
CA GLY A 4 22.62 -16.16 -11.55
C GLY A 4 21.74 -15.26 -12.32
N VAL A 5 21.46 -15.63 -13.46
CA VAL A 5 20.54 -14.93 -14.33
C VAL A 5 19.18 -14.75 -13.71
N PHE A 6 18.80 -15.67 -12.93
CA PHE A 6 17.48 -15.61 -12.31
C PHE A 6 17.40 -14.66 -11.17
N ASP A 7 18.51 -14.16 -10.72
CA ASP A 7 18.52 -13.30 -9.55
C ASP A 7 17.64 -12.10 -9.74
N GLY A 8 17.68 -11.48 -10.90
CA GLY A 8 16.83 -10.33 -11.12
C GLY A 8 15.36 -10.67 -11.04
N LEU A 9 15.00 -11.78 -11.60
CA LEU A 9 13.64 -12.23 -11.61
C LEU A 9 13.17 -12.54 -10.20
N SER A 10 14.01 -13.21 -9.45
CA SER A 10 13.66 -13.55 -8.06
C SER A 10 13.44 -12.32 -7.24
N ILE A 11 14.26 -11.31 -7.42
CA ILE A 11 14.13 -10.07 -6.67
C ILE A 11 12.80 -9.41 -6.98
N MET A 12 12.42 -9.37 -8.21
CA MET A 12 11.15 -8.76 -8.58
C MET A 12 9.98 -9.52 -8.00
N THR A 13 10.06 -10.81 -8.01
CA THR A 13 9.00 -11.63 -7.43
C THR A 13 8.86 -11.36 -5.95
N SER A 14 9.97 -11.27 -5.23
CA SER A 14 9.94 -10.96 -3.81
C SER A 14 9.34 -9.62 -3.55
N PHE A 15 9.64 -8.66 -4.40
CA PHE A 15 9.12 -7.33 -4.26
C PHE A 15 7.59 -7.32 -4.30
N PHE A 16 7.01 -7.98 -5.29
CA PHE A 16 5.57 -8.06 -5.40
C PHE A 16 4.93 -8.81 -4.24
N ALA A 17 5.64 -9.78 -3.70
CA ALA A 17 5.10 -10.58 -2.62
C ALA A 17 4.95 -9.81 -1.32
N GLU A 18 5.45 -8.60 -1.25
CA GLU A 18 5.42 -7.83 -0.02
C GLU A 18 4.17 -7.03 0.21
N PHE A 19 3.33 -6.86 -0.79
CA PHE A 19 2.11 -6.08 -0.59
C PHE A 19 1.08 -6.88 0.19
N VAL A 20 0.45 -6.20 1.13
CA VAL A 20 -0.69 -6.74 1.89
C VAL A 20 -1.66 -5.60 2.12
N HIS A 21 -2.87 -5.92 2.54
CA HIS A 21 -3.84 -4.88 2.85
C HIS A 21 -4.49 -5.17 4.19
N THR A 22 -5.01 -4.12 4.80
CA THR A 22 -5.64 -4.22 6.12
C THR A 22 -7.13 -4.47 5.99
N SER A 23 -7.77 -4.70 7.13
CA SER A 23 -9.23 -4.66 7.21
C SER A 23 -9.69 -3.21 7.10
N ASP A 24 -10.96 -3.02 6.77
CA ASP A 24 -11.52 -1.68 6.63
C ASP A 24 -11.30 -0.85 7.89
N GLY A 25 -10.79 0.34 7.68
CA GLY A 25 -10.59 1.27 8.78
C GLY A 25 -9.36 1.03 9.63
N VAL A 26 -8.57 0.04 9.31
CA VAL A 26 -7.37 -0.32 10.09
C VAL A 26 -6.14 0.21 9.37
N THR A 27 -5.22 0.81 10.11
CA THR A 27 -3.99 1.33 9.54
C THR A 27 -2.94 0.24 9.40
N CYS A 28 -1.93 0.51 8.60
CA CYS A 28 -0.82 -0.43 8.47
C CYS A 28 -0.13 -0.66 9.80
N SER A 29 0.14 0.41 10.55
CA SER A 29 0.84 0.27 11.81
C SER A 29 0.04 -0.51 12.86
N ASP A 30 -1.28 -0.36 12.84
CA ASP A 30 -2.13 -1.12 13.77
C ASP A 30 -2.09 -2.61 13.49
N SER A 31 -1.70 -2.99 12.28
CA SER A 31 -1.61 -4.38 11.87
C SER A 31 -0.18 -4.92 11.93
N GLY A 32 0.75 -4.13 12.43
CA GLY A 32 2.15 -4.52 12.45
C GLY A 32 2.81 -4.48 11.08
N LEU A 33 2.24 -3.70 10.17
CA LEU A 33 2.72 -3.59 8.80
C LEU A 33 3.31 -2.21 8.58
N MET A 34 3.95 -2.02 7.45
CA MET A 34 4.57 -0.74 7.10
C MET A 34 3.77 -0.04 6.04
N ASP A 35 3.67 1.28 6.15
CA ASP A 35 3.08 2.08 5.09
C ASP A 35 3.96 2.03 3.86
N LEU A 36 3.33 2.10 2.69
CA LEU A 36 4.10 2.38 1.48
C LEU A 36 4.61 3.79 1.60
N SER A 37 5.86 4.02 1.29
CA SER A 37 6.52 5.28 1.62
C SER A 37 6.60 6.26 0.46
N THR A 38 6.31 5.81 -0.75
CA THR A 38 6.39 6.67 -1.93
C THR A 38 5.16 6.49 -2.80
N GLU A 39 4.93 7.51 -3.62
CA GLU A 39 3.86 7.45 -4.59
C GLU A 39 4.07 6.32 -5.59
N GLU A 40 5.32 6.08 -5.96
CA GLU A 40 5.65 4.98 -6.87
C GLU A 40 5.26 3.64 -6.31
N GLU A 41 5.53 3.42 -5.03
CA GLU A 41 5.11 2.17 -4.40
C GLU A 41 3.59 2.03 -4.44
N CYS A 42 2.89 3.11 -4.15
CA CYS A 42 1.44 3.10 -4.11
C CYS A 42 0.84 2.82 -5.50
N SER A 43 1.33 3.51 -6.52
CA SER A 43 0.85 3.26 -7.87
C SER A 43 1.26 1.88 -8.36
N GLY A 44 2.40 1.39 -7.92
CA GLY A 44 2.87 0.05 -8.26
C GLY A 44 2.06 -1.06 -7.62
N ALA A 45 1.23 -0.74 -6.64
CA ALA A 45 0.43 -1.74 -5.96
C ALA A 45 -0.93 -1.97 -6.64
N VAL A 46 -1.22 -1.31 -7.75
CA VAL A 46 -2.52 -1.43 -8.41
C VAL A 46 -2.82 -2.86 -8.80
N ASP A 47 -1.85 -3.55 -9.40
CA ASP A 47 -2.09 -4.93 -9.82
C ASP A 47 -2.39 -5.84 -8.63
N TYR A 48 -1.69 -5.61 -7.53
CA TYR A 48 -1.99 -6.35 -6.31
C TYR A 48 -3.41 -6.03 -5.84
N ALA A 49 -3.78 -4.74 -5.83
CA ALA A 49 -5.09 -4.32 -5.35
C ALA A 49 -6.22 -4.91 -6.21
N LYS A 50 -5.98 -5.14 -7.48
CA LYS A 50 -6.98 -5.75 -8.33
C LYS A 50 -7.33 -7.17 -7.90
N SER A 51 -6.49 -7.80 -7.12
CA SER A 51 -6.78 -9.14 -6.62
C SER A 51 -7.96 -9.14 -5.63
N PHE A 52 -8.25 -8.00 -4.99
CA PHE A 52 -9.39 -7.91 -4.08
C PHE A 52 -10.38 -6.81 -4.45
N ASN A 53 -10.06 -5.98 -5.44
CA ASN A 53 -10.98 -4.97 -5.94
C ASN A 53 -10.69 -4.76 -7.42
N SER A 54 -11.52 -5.35 -8.26
CA SER A 54 -11.26 -5.36 -9.71
C SER A 54 -11.28 -3.98 -10.33
N ASP A 55 -11.83 -2.98 -9.64
CA ASP A 55 -11.88 -1.62 -10.14
C ASP A 55 -10.68 -0.78 -9.70
N ALA A 56 -9.70 -1.38 -9.06
CA ALA A 56 -8.56 -0.68 -8.50
C ALA A 56 -7.83 0.13 -9.56
N ARG A 57 -7.55 1.38 -9.25
CA ARG A 57 -6.81 2.28 -10.11
C ARG A 57 -6.18 3.38 -9.28
N TYR A 58 -4.98 3.77 -9.65
CA TYR A 58 -4.29 4.85 -8.94
C TYR A 58 -4.77 6.20 -9.43
N MET A 59 -5.10 7.09 -8.50
CA MET A 59 -5.59 8.42 -8.83
C MET A 59 -4.48 9.46 -8.73
N ASN A 60 -4.04 9.75 -7.51
CA ASN A 60 -3.01 10.76 -7.30
C ASN A 60 -2.59 10.80 -5.84
N ALA A 61 -1.57 11.58 -5.58
CA ALA A 61 -1.14 11.87 -4.21
C ALA A 61 -2.04 12.96 -3.63
N VAL A 62 -2.27 12.88 -2.33
CA VAL A 62 -3.09 13.85 -1.60
C VAL A 62 -2.41 14.18 -0.28
N SER A 63 -2.92 15.21 0.39
CA SER A 63 -2.41 15.61 1.69
C SER A 63 -3.62 15.90 2.58
N LEU A 64 -4.17 14.84 3.15
CA LEU A 64 -5.41 14.89 3.91
C LEU A 64 -5.16 14.51 5.36
N ILE A 65 -5.59 15.35 6.28
CA ILE A 65 -5.42 15.08 7.70
C ILE A 65 -6.44 14.08 8.23
N ASP A 66 -7.53 13.91 7.53
CA ASP A 66 -8.63 13.06 7.97
C ASP A 66 -8.70 11.73 7.25
N GLN A 67 -7.58 11.29 6.70
CA GLN A 67 -7.46 9.98 6.07
C GLN A 67 -6.17 9.30 6.50
N GLN A 68 -6.11 8.00 6.31
CA GLN A 68 -4.95 7.22 6.68
C GLN A 68 -3.73 7.66 5.91
N LYS A 69 -2.59 7.63 6.57
CA LYS A 69 -1.30 7.92 5.95
C LYS A 69 -0.93 6.78 5.00
N GLY A 70 -0.24 7.12 3.93
CA GLY A 70 0.25 6.13 2.99
C GLY A 70 -0.76 5.81 1.91
N CYS A 71 -0.72 4.59 1.43
CA CYS A 71 -1.53 4.17 0.30
C CYS A 71 -2.85 3.60 0.79
N PHE A 72 -3.98 4.09 0.28
CA PHE A 72 -5.27 3.53 0.68
C PHE A 72 -6.19 3.44 -0.52
N ILE A 73 -7.20 2.58 -0.40
CA ILE A 73 -8.13 2.32 -1.48
C ILE A 73 -9.56 2.40 -0.97
N PHE A 74 -10.42 3.08 -1.72
CA PHE A 74 -11.85 3.12 -1.47
C PHE A 74 -12.54 1.91 -2.11
N TYR A 75 -13.76 1.63 -1.68
CA TYR A 75 -14.56 0.57 -2.31
C TYR A 75 -14.74 0.77 -3.79
N SER A 76 -14.74 2.02 -4.25
CA SER A 76 -14.87 2.32 -5.66
C SER A 76 -13.64 1.91 -6.48
N GLY A 77 -12.55 1.54 -5.82
CA GLY A 77 -11.32 1.17 -6.48
C GLY A 77 -10.32 2.31 -6.60
N LYS A 78 -10.69 3.50 -6.18
CA LYS A 78 -9.77 4.64 -6.24
C LYS A 78 -8.69 4.53 -5.20
N ILE A 79 -7.44 4.61 -5.63
CA ILE A 79 -6.27 4.50 -4.76
C ILE A 79 -5.59 5.86 -4.70
N TYR A 80 -5.23 6.28 -3.50
CA TYR A 80 -4.53 7.54 -3.27
C TYR A 80 -3.32 7.29 -2.38
N PHE A 81 -2.30 8.12 -2.58
CA PHE A 81 -1.16 8.13 -1.67
C PHE A 81 -1.25 9.38 -0.81
N ASN A 82 -1.37 9.21 0.50
CA ASN A 82 -1.61 10.31 1.42
C ASN A 82 -0.41 10.63 2.28
N THR A 83 0.03 11.90 2.24
CA THR A 83 1.05 12.44 3.15
C THR A 83 0.39 13.57 3.93
N PRO A 84 -0.12 13.30 5.15
CA PRO A 84 -0.80 14.33 5.93
C PRO A 84 0.13 15.52 6.19
N PRO A 85 -0.38 16.74 6.14
CA PRO A 85 0.48 17.93 6.22
C PRO A 85 1.24 18.08 7.53
N THR A 86 0.73 17.51 8.62
CA THR A 86 1.34 17.67 9.93
C THR A 86 1.99 16.39 10.44
N GLY A 87 1.98 15.34 9.64
CA GLY A 87 2.42 14.05 10.10
C GLY A 87 1.39 13.33 10.97
N PHE A 88 0.32 14.00 11.36
CA PHE A 88 -0.81 13.40 12.06
C PHE A 88 -1.94 13.19 11.09
N TYR A 89 -2.83 12.28 11.45
CA TYR A 89 -4.02 12.05 10.66
C TYR A 89 -5.08 11.43 11.55
N TYR A 90 -6.32 11.63 11.17
CA TYR A 90 -7.44 10.97 11.82
C TYR A 90 -7.87 9.82 10.93
N VAL A 91 -8.04 8.68 11.53
CA VAL A 91 -8.61 7.55 10.83
C VAL A 91 -10.09 7.54 11.13
N GLY A 92 -10.90 7.43 10.12
CA GLY A 92 -12.30 7.21 10.36
C GLY A 92 -13.28 8.15 9.72
N LYS A 93 -12.82 9.16 9.01
CA LYS A 93 -13.78 9.97 8.28
C LYS A 93 -14.48 9.12 7.23
N ASP A 94 -13.69 8.42 6.43
CA ASP A 94 -14.19 7.45 5.48
C ASP A 94 -13.50 6.12 5.76
N ILE A 95 -14.27 5.06 5.69
CA ILE A 95 -13.70 3.74 5.92
C ILE A 95 -13.01 3.30 4.66
N VAL A 96 -11.72 3.12 4.75
CA VAL A 96 -10.90 2.69 3.63
C VAL A 96 -9.99 1.56 4.06
N THR A 97 -9.45 0.85 3.08
CA THR A 97 -8.48 -0.21 3.31
C THR A 97 -7.09 0.36 3.02
N SER A 98 -6.15 0.14 3.91
CA SER A 98 -4.77 0.54 3.67
C SER A 98 -4.05 -0.53 2.88
N ILE A 99 -3.24 -0.11 1.91
CA ILE A 99 -2.34 -1.01 1.20
C ILE A 99 -0.97 -0.81 1.81
N CYS A 100 -0.40 -1.89 2.29
CA CYS A 100 0.80 -1.88 3.11
C CYS A 100 1.85 -2.80 2.54
N LYS A 101 3.01 -2.81 3.17
CA LYS A 101 4.01 -3.83 2.88
C LYS A 101 4.40 -4.50 4.18
N LYS A 102 4.86 -5.73 4.08
CA LYS A 102 5.32 -6.45 5.25
C LYS A 102 6.56 -5.76 5.79
N GLY A 103 6.67 -5.72 7.10
CA GLY A 103 7.87 -5.22 7.71
C GLY A 103 9.03 -6.13 7.37
N ASN A 104 10.22 -5.58 7.49
CA ASN A 104 11.42 -6.37 7.27
C ASN A 104 11.58 -7.32 8.45
N THR A 105 11.30 -8.58 8.23
CA THR A 105 11.26 -9.54 9.31
C THR A 105 12.45 -10.45 9.38
N TYR A 106 13.33 -10.40 8.42
CA TYR A 106 14.54 -11.18 8.54
C TYR A 106 15.66 -10.31 9.02
N VAL A 107 16.59 -10.93 9.52
CA VAL A 107 17.72 -10.23 10.10
C VAL A 107 18.98 -10.77 9.48
#